data_6d0ecf85af9b56d126c382474f34fcc3
#
_entry.id   6d0ecf85af9b56d126c382474f34fcc3
#
_cell.length_a   1.000
_cell.length_b   1.000
_cell.length_c   1.000
_cell.angle_alpha   90.00
_cell.angle_beta   90.00
_cell.angle_gamma   90.00
#
_symmetry.space_group_name_H-M   'P 1'
#
loop_
_entity.id
_entity.type
_entity.pdbx_description
1 polymer ?
#
loop_
_entity_poly.entity_id
_entity_poly.type
_entity_poly.pdbx_seq_one_letter_code
_entity_poly.pdbx_strand_id
1 'polypeptide(L)'
;ISDVIELRGSNGIKRKKITVKDRQFNVAVVSGLKNAKELLSKIKAGEESYDFIEVMACPSGCAGGAGQPVTHNSETVAKRGKGLYETDKMLQLHNAHENPLIKEVYESYLQSPGSKIAHELLHTHYKSRKRFEGGISLIQSGEEKKKISVCVGTSCFVKGSQKLLNRVVRHISVEGLSDEFEVSATFCAENCDKGPTV
;
A
#
# COMPACT_ATOMS: atom_id res chain seq x y z
N ILE A 1 15.60 -0.61 -21.08
CA ILE A 1 14.78 -0.91 -19.91
C ILE A 1 13.45 -1.59 -20.34
N SER A 2 13.52 -2.44 -21.36
CA SER A 2 12.38 -3.26 -21.83
C SER A 2 11.84 -4.19 -20.73
N ASP A 3 12.71 -4.62 -19.83
CA ASP A 3 12.40 -5.59 -18.79
C ASP A 3 11.47 -5.09 -17.68
N VAL A 4 11.34 -3.77 -17.50
CA VAL A 4 10.46 -3.19 -16.48
C VAL A 4 8.98 -3.23 -16.89
N ILE A 5 8.68 -3.29 -18.18
CA ILE A 5 7.30 -3.32 -18.71
C ILE A 5 6.55 -4.55 -18.20
N GLU A 6 7.20 -5.69 -18.04
CA GLU A 6 6.58 -6.92 -17.55
C GLU A 6 6.24 -6.90 -16.03
N LEU A 7 6.79 -5.96 -15.27
CA LEU A 7 6.41 -5.74 -13.88
C LEU A 7 5.12 -4.92 -13.75
N ARG A 8 4.63 -4.34 -14.84
CA ARG A 8 3.38 -3.60 -14.86
C ARG A 8 2.18 -4.51 -14.69
N GLY A 9 1.16 -4.01 -14.03
CA GLY A 9 -0.11 -4.70 -13.76
C GLY A 9 -0.45 -4.72 -12.28
N SER A 10 -1.71 -4.97 -11.99
CA SER A 10 -2.32 -4.69 -10.69
C SER A 10 -2.49 -5.93 -9.80
N ASN A 11 -2.06 -7.11 -10.23
CA ASN A 11 -2.45 -8.35 -9.55
C ASN A 11 -1.28 -9.03 -8.83
N GLY A 12 -1.42 -9.17 -7.52
CA GLY A 12 -0.63 -10.08 -6.71
C GLY A 12 0.85 -9.71 -6.56
N ILE A 13 1.69 -10.71 -6.67
CA ILE A 13 3.14 -10.62 -6.53
C ILE A 13 3.76 -10.87 -7.90
N LYS A 14 4.50 -9.91 -8.41
CA LYS A 14 5.27 -10.04 -9.65
C LYS A 14 6.74 -10.11 -9.33
N ARG A 15 7.44 -11.00 -9.98
CA ARG A 15 8.87 -11.29 -9.78
C ARG A 15 9.61 -11.17 -11.09
N LYS A 16 10.74 -10.50 -11.09
CA LYS A 16 11.59 -10.43 -12.27
C LYS A 16 13.05 -10.27 -11.91
N LYS A 17 13.90 -10.76 -12.80
CA LYS A 17 15.34 -10.42 -12.80
C LYS A 17 15.55 -9.27 -13.76
N ILE A 18 16.16 -8.20 -13.28
CA ILE A 18 16.49 -7.01 -14.06
C ILE A 18 18.00 -6.92 -14.17
N THR A 19 18.50 -6.67 -15.38
CA THR A 19 19.90 -6.40 -15.60
C THR A 19 20.13 -4.90 -15.72
N VAL A 20 20.94 -4.35 -14.83
CA VAL A 20 21.36 -2.94 -14.86
C VAL A 20 22.87 -2.89 -15.05
N LYS A 21 23.32 -2.40 -16.20
CA LYS A 21 24.70 -2.56 -16.64
C LYS A 21 25.07 -4.05 -16.64
N ASP A 22 26.09 -4.47 -15.89
CA ASP A 22 26.57 -5.85 -15.85
C ASP A 22 26.09 -6.62 -14.60
N ARG A 23 25.13 -6.07 -13.84
CA ARG A 23 24.61 -6.67 -12.60
C ARG A 23 23.16 -7.09 -12.75
N GLN A 24 22.86 -8.29 -12.30
CA GLN A 24 21.49 -8.79 -12.20
C GLN A 24 20.93 -8.52 -10.81
N PHE A 25 19.67 -8.09 -10.77
CA PHE A 25 18.90 -7.84 -9.55
C PHE A 25 17.61 -8.65 -9.58
N ASN A 26 17.32 -9.33 -8.48
CA ASN A 26 16.02 -9.97 -8.27
C ASN A 26 15.06 -8.93 -7.69
N VAL A 27 13.98 -8.66 -8.39
CA VAL A 27 13.03 -7.61 -8.03
C VAL A 27 11.64 -8.19 -7.86
N ALA A 28 10.91 -7.74 -6.85
CA ALA A 28 9.49 -8.04 -6.69
C ALA A 28 8.66 -6.77 -6.60
N VAL A 29 7.47 -6.80 -7.19
CA VAL A 29 6.44 -5.76 -7.06
C VAL A 29 5.19 -6.42 -6.48
N VAL A 30 4.72 -5.89 -5.36
CA VAL A 30 3.65 -6.47 -4.56
C VAL A 30 2.50 -5.50 -4.42
N SER A 31 1.31 -5.92 -4.78
CA SER A 31 0.08 -5.15 -4.60
C SER A 31 -0.79 -5.77 -3.52
N GLY A 32 -1.09 -4.99 -2.48
CA GLY A 32 -1.87 -5.40 -1.33
C GLY A 32 -1.03 -5.98 -0.19
N LEU A 33 -1.38 -5.61 1.06
CA LEU A 33 -0.62 -5.99 2.25
C LEU A 33 -0.70 -7.48 2.58
N LYS A 34 -1.75 -8.18 2.15
CA LYS A 34 -1.83 -9.64 2.29
C LYS A 34 -0.74 -10.33 1.47
N ASN A 35 -0.60 -9.94 0.21
CA ASN A 35 0.45 -10.45 -0.66
C ASN A 35 1.85 -10.07 -0.14
N ALA A 36 2.01 -8.87 0.42
CA ALA A 36 3.26 -8.46 1.07
C ALA A 36 3.61 -9.37 2.26
N LYS A 37 2.62 -9.70 3.10
CA LYS A 37 2.81 -10.63 4.22
C LYS A 37 3.21 -12.02 3.74
N GLU A 38 2.59 -12.53 2.68
CA GLU A 38 2.94 -13.81 2.07
C GLU A 38 4.39 -13.81 1.57
N LEU A 39 4.78 -12.79 0.80
CA LEU A 39 6.14 -12.65 0.30
C LEU A 39 7.17 -12.59 1.44
N LEU A 40 6.91 -11.78 2.46
CA LEU A 40 7.79 -11.65 3.62
C LEU A 40 7.93 -12.96 4.40
N SER A 41 6.87 -13.79 4.46
CA SER A 41 6.95 -15.09 5.09
C SER A 41 7.88 -16.03 4.33
N LYS A 42 7.84 -16.03 3.01
CA LYS A 42 8.75 -16.81 2.15
C LYS A 42 10.20 -16.35 2.27
N ILE A 43 10.43 -15.04 2.34
CA ILE A 43 11.77 -14.47 2.56
C ILE A 43 12.32 -14.90 3.92
N LYS A 44 11.49 -14.83 4.99
CA LYS A 44 11.89 -15.28 6.33
C LYS A 44 12.19 -16.77 6.41
N ALA A 45 11.47 -17.58 5.63
CA ALA A 45 11.72 -19.02 5.50
C ALA A 45 12.96 -19.34 4.67
N GLY A 46 13.61 -18.35 4.03
CA GLY A 46 14.75 -18.55 3.15
C GLY A 46 14.39 -19.14 1.77
N GLU A 47 13.08 -19.17 1.43
CA GLU A 47 12.60 -19.73 0.16
C GLU A 47 12.82 -18.78 -1.01
N GLU A 48 12.76 -17.48 -0.76
CA GLU A 48 12.91 -16.43 -1.76
C GLU A 48 13.86 -15.34 -1.27
N SER A 49 14.63 -14.73 -2.21
CA SER A 49 15.56 -13.62 -1.92
C SER A 49 15.44 -12.56 -3.00
N TYR A 50 15.42 -11.28 -2.60
CA TYR A 50 15.29 -10.13 -3.48
C TYR A 50 16.26 -9.03 -3.10
N ASP A 51 16.77 -8.33 -4.12
CA ASP A 51 17.59 -7.12 -3.98
C ASP A 51 16.71 -5.88 -3.78
N PHE A 52 15.49 -5.89 -4.38
CA PHE A 52 14.55 -4.79 -4.29
C PHE A 52 13.11 -5.31 -4.26
N ILE A 53 12.30 -4.74 -3.37
CA ILE A 53 10.87 -5.06 -3.25
C ILE A 53 10.07 -3.76 -3.19
N GLU A 54 9.18 -3.55 -4.17
CA GLU A 54 8.18 -2.50 -4.12
C GLU A 54 6.89 -3.05 -3.51
N VAL A 55 6.38 -2.38 -2.48
CA VAL A 55 5.13 -2.75 -1.83
C VAL A 55 4.10 -1.63 -1.99
N MET A 56 3.04 -1.91 -2.72
CA MET A 56 1.85 -1.06 -2.79
C MET A 56 0.82 -1.54 -1.78
N ALA A 57 0.44 -0.68 -0.83
CA ALA A 57 -0.51 -1.05 0.23
C ALA A 57 -1.90 -1.40 -0.30
N CYS A 58 -2.34 -0.73 -1.37
CA CYS A 58 -3.65 -0.98 -1.97
C CYS A 58 -3.62 -2.23 -2.85
N PRO A 59 -4.65 -3.11 -2.77
CA PRO A 59 -4.88 -4.12 -3.79
C PRO A 59 -4.99 -3.47 -5.16
N SER A 60 -4.34 -4.03 -6.16
CA SER A 60 -4.30 -3.47 -7.53
C SER A 60 -3.57 -2.11 -7.65
N GLY A 61 -2.76 -1.73 -6.66
CA GLY A 61 -1.99 -0.49 -6.67
C GLY A 61 -2.88 0.76 -6.72
N CYS A 62 -2.42 1.81 -7.40
CA CYS A 62 -3.13 3.09 -7.48
C CYS A 62 -4.49 3.01 -8.18
N ALA A 63 -4.68 2.08 -9.12
CA ALA A 63 -5.97 1.89 -9.80
C ALA A 63 -7.09 1.42 -8.84
N GLY A 64 -6.73 0.75 -7.74
CA GLY A 64 -7.61 0.34 -6.65
C GLY A 64 -7.48 1.18 -5.39
N GLY A 65 -6.77 2.30 -5.43
CA GLY A 65 -6.49 3.14 -4.27
C GLY A 65 -7.65 4.03 -3.82
N ALA A 66 -7.54 4.58 -2.61
CA ALA A 66 -8.59 5.36 -1.97
C ALA A 66 -8.92 6.71 -2.65
N GLY A 67 -8.01 7.24 -3.46
CA GLY A 67 -8.25 8.46 -4.25
C GLY A 67 -9.11 8.23 -5.49
N GLN A 68 -9.46 6.99 -5.80
CA GLN A 68 -10.29 6.65 -6.95
C GLN A 68 -11.79 6.81 -6.62
N PRO A 69 -12.65 7.08 -7.64
CA PRO A 69 -14.09 7.11 -7.46
C PRO A 69 -14.64 5.81 -6.84
N VAL A 70 -15.75 5.93 -6.10
CA VAL A 70 -16.26 4.93 -5.13
C VAL A 70 -16.56 3.54 -5.70
N THR A 71 -16.67 3.34 -6.99
CA THR A 71 -16.90 2.01 -7.57
C THR A 71 -15.58 1.23 -7.62
N HIS A 72 -15.38 0.34 -6.66
CA HIS A 72 -14.17 -0.47 -6.51
C HIS A 72 -14.41 -1.95 -6.80
N ASN A 73 -15.16 -2.28 -7.85
CA ASN A 73 -15.21 -3.66 -8.31
C ASN A 73 -13.97 -4.00 -9.17
N SER A 74 -13.64 -5.28 -9.25
CA SER A 74 -12.45 -5.77 -9.97
C SER A 74 -12.44 -5.37 -11.45
N GLU A 75 -13.61 -5.33 -12.09
CA GLU A 75 -13.76 -4.95 -13.50
C GLU A 75 -13.42 -3.47 -13.71
N THR A 76 -13.95 -2.58 -12.87
CA THR A 76 -13.65 -1.14 -12.94
C THR A 76 -12.18 -0.86 -12.70
N VAL A 77 -11.57 -1.55 -11.74
CA VAL A 77 -10.13 -1.42 -11.45
C VAL A 77 -9.29 -1.89 -12.65
N ALA A 78 -9.66 -3.00 -13.28
CA ALA A 78 -8.99 -3.49 -14.47
C ALA A 78 -9.11 -2.51 -15.66
N LYS A 79 -10.29 -1.93 -15.89
CA LYS A 79 -10.51 -0.90 -16.91
C LYS A 79 -9.65 0.36 -16.67
N ARG A 80 -9.53 0.81 -15.42
CA ARG A 80 -8.66 1.95 -15.05
C ARG A 80 -7.19 1.62 -15.34
N GLY A 81 -6.72 0.45 -14.93
CA GLY A 81 -5.36 -0.01 -15.20
C GLY A 81 -5.08 -0.07 -16.70
N LYS A 82 -6.01 -0.64 -17.48
CA LYS A 82 -5.89 -0.70 -18.94
C LYS A 82 -5.79 0.69 -19.56
N GLY A 83 -6.66 1.62 -19.17
CA GLY A 83 -6.64 3.00 -19.67
C GLY A 83 -5.31 3.71 -19.38
N LEU A 84 -4.75 3.54 -18.18
CA LEU A 84 -3.43 4.10 -17.84
C LEU A 84 -2.32 3.55 -18.73
N TYR A 85 -2.30 2.24 -19.00
CA TYR A 85 -1.29 1.63 -19.86
C TYR A 85 -1.46 2.00 -21.35
N GLU A 86 -2.68 2.15 -21.82
CA GLU A 86 -2.95 2.63 -23.18
C GLU A 86 -2.48 4.08 -23.35
N THR A 87 -2.77 4.95 -22.37
CA THR A 87 -2.29 6.33 -22.37
C THR A 87 -0.76 6.39 -22.36
N ASP A 88 -0.12 5.61 -21.49
CA ASP A 88 1.36 5.56 -21.43
C ASP A 88 1.97 5.14 -22.78
N LYS A 89 1.38 4.17 -23.48
CA LYS A 89 1.85 3.75 -24.81
C LYS A 89 1.72 4.84 -25.87
N MET A 90 0.73 5.71 -25.72
CA MET A 90 0.47 6.80 -26.68
C MET A 90 1.38 8.02 -26.45
N LEU A 91 1.93 8.18 -25.25
CA LEU A 91 2.80 9.29 -24.91
C LEU A 91 4.20 9.09 -25.51
N GLN A 92 4.83 10.19 -25.93
CA GLN A 92 6.19 10.17 -26.48
C GLN A 92 7.25 10.09 -25.38
N LEU A 93 6.97 10.62 -24.19
CA LEU A 93 7.87 10.64 -23.05
C LEU A 93 7.41 9.61 -22.04
N HIS A 94 8.28 8.64 -21.74
CA HIS A 94 8.02 7.57 -20.78
C HIS A 94 8.81 7.71 -19.48
N ASN A 95 9.86 8.53 -19.48
CA ASN A 95 10.74 8.71 -18.35
C ASN A 95 10.71 10.17 -17.85
N ALA A 96 10.55 10.34 -16.54
CA ALA A 96 10.49 11.69 -15.95
C ALA A 96 11.75 12.53 -16.24
N HIS A 97 12.93 11.91 -16.26
CA HIS A 97 14.20 12.60 -16.54
C HIS A 97 14.36 13.06 -18.00
N GLU A 98 13.52 12.58 -18.91
CA GLU A 98 13.47 13.01 -20.31
C GLU A 98 12.55 14.23 -20.50
N ASN A 99 11.66 14.47 -19.54
CA ASN A 99 10.71 15.57 -19.59
C ASN A 99 11.45 16.93 -19.45
N PRO A 100 11.34 17.83 -20.44
CA PRO A 100 12.03 19.12 -20.41
C PRO A 100 11.59 20.00 -19.25
N LEU A 101 10.31 19.94 -18.83
CA LEU A 101 9.80 20.70 -17.70
C LEU A 101 10.44 20.25 -16.38
N ILE A 102 10.71 18.94 -16.21
CA ILE A 102 11.41 18.43 -15.04
C ILE A 102 12.86 18.93 -15.01
N LYS A 103 13.54 18.95 -16.16
CA LYS A 103 14.89 19.51 -16.27
C LYS A 103 14.91 20.99 -15.90
N GLU A 104 13.97 21.77 -16.44
CA GLU A 104 13.83 23.20 -16.14
C GLU A 104 13.61 23.44 -14.63
N VAL A 105 12.76 22.66 -13.96
CA VAL A 105 12.54 22.76 -12.51
C VAL A 105 13.81 22.47 -11.73
N TYR A 106 14.58 21.46 -12.12
CA TYR A 106 15.87 21.20 -11.47
C TYR A 106 16.87 22.32 -11.70
N GLU A 107 17.00 22.80 -12.90
CA GLU A 107 17.95 23.89 -13.24
C GLU A 107 17.59 25.21 -12.55
N SER A 108 16.28 25.53 -12.48
CA SER A 108 15.81 26.82 -11.95
C SER A 108 15.65 26.86 -10.43
N TYR A 109 15.22 25.75 -9.80
CA TYR A 109 14.80 25.75 -8.39
C TYR A 109 15.53 24.71 -7.53
N LEU A 110 15.75 23.50 -8.06
CA LEU A 110 16.25 22.37 -7.28
C LEU A 110 17.76 22.14 -7.43
N GLN A 111 18.45 22.88 -8.30
CA GLN A 111 19.85 22.79 -8.67
C GLN A 111 20.18 21.47 -9.40
N SER A 112 20.14 20.34 -8.70
CA SER A 112 20.40 19.01 -9.28
C SER A 112 19.70 17.92 -8.50
N PRO A 113 19.47 16.74 -9.13
CA PRO A 113 18.98 15.58 -8.41
C PRO A 113 19.89 15.22 -7.23
N GLY A 114 19.30 15.06 -6.04
CA GLY A 114 20.04 14.77 -4.81
C GLY A 114 20.71 15.98 -4.13
N SER A 115 20.51 17.21 -4.63
CA SER A 115 20.96 18.41 -3.95
C SER A 115 20.27 18.60 -2.60
N LYS A 116 20.86 19.41 -1.70
CA LYS A 116 20.25 19.72 -0.40
C LYS A 116 18.85 20.33 -0.55
N ILE A 117 18.68 21.27 -1.49
CA ILE A 117 17.39 21.91 -1.76
C ILE A 117 16.37 20.88 -2.27
N ALA A 118 16.76 20.00 -3.17
CA ALA A 118 15.88 18.94 -3.64
C ALA A 118 15.44 18.00 -2.51
N HIS A 119 16.35 17.65 -1.60
CA HIS A 119 16.01 16.88 -0.40
C HIS A 119 15.04 17.61 0.52
N GLU A 120 15.27 18.86 0.82
CA GLU A 120 14.41 19.66 1.71
C GLU A 120 13.01 19.86 1.15
N LEU A 121 12.89 20.08 -0.17
CA LEU A 121 11.59 20.39 -0.80
C LEU A 121 10.81 19.15 -1.25
N LEU A 122 11.50 18.09 -1.69
CA LEU A 122 10.83 16.91 -2.26
C LEU A 122 10.64 15.77 -1.27
N HIS A 123 11.36 15.76 -0.13
CA HIS A 123 11.25 14.70 0.86
C HIS A 123 10.39 15.13 2.04
N THR A 124 9.34 14.35 2.29
CA THR A 124 8.43 14.59 3.42
C THR A 124 8.88 13.79 4.62
N HIS A 125 9.00 14.44 5.78
CA HIS A 125 9.22 13.80 7.05
C HIS A 125 7.89 13.52 7.75
N TYR A 126 7.62 12.24 8.03
CA TYR A 126 6.41 11.83 8.70
C TYR A 126 6.64 11.77 10.22
N LYS A 127 5.72 12.37 10.96
CA LYS A 127 5.64 12.21 12.42
C LYS A 127 4.62 11.11 12.74
N SER A 128 4.93 10.25 13.70
CA SER A 128 3.98 9.26 14.20
C SER A 128 2.73 9.99 14.72
N ARG A 129 1.57 9.63 14.18
CA ARG A 129 0.27 10.15 14.62
C ARG A 129 -0.56 8.99 15.12
N LYS A 130 -1.01 9.08 16.38
CA LYS A 130 -2.00 8.14 16.89
C LYS A 130 -3.31 8.37 16.13
N ARG A 131 -3.79 7.37 15.41
CA ARG A 131 -5.10 7.44 14.72
C ARG A 131 -6.28 7.32 15.67
N PHE A 132 -6.04 6.84 16.88
CA PHE A 132 -7.05 6.61 17.90
C PHE A 132 -6.59 7.23 19.20
N GLU A 133 -7.43 8.10 19.78
CA GLU A 133 -7.30 8.55 21.15
C GLU A 133 -7.82 7.42 22.06
N GLY A 134 -6.97 6.94 22.98
CA GLY A 134 -7.27 5.79 23.84
C GLY A 134 -6.60 4.51 23.33
N GLY A 135 -5.55 4.13 24.01
CA GLY A 135 -4.60 3.05 23.71
C GLY A 135 -5.17 1.76 23.16
N ILE A 136 -5.39 1.69 21.86
CA ILE A 136 -5.46 0.42 21.17
C ILE A 136 -4.02 -0.07 21.05
N SER A 137 -3.59 -0.91 21.98
CA SER A 137 -2.32 -1.61 21.85
C SER A 137 -2.45 -2.60 20.71
N LEU A 138 -1.58 -2.47 19.71
CA LEU A 138 -1.37 -3.53 18.73
C LEU A 138 -0.72 -4.70 19.46
N ILE A 139 -1.55 -5.62 19.88
CA ILE A 139 -1.34 -7.02 20.31
C ILE A 139 0.05 -7.34 20.87
N GLN A 140 0.11 -7.53 22.18
CA GLN A 140 0.98 -8.54 22.78
C GLN A 140 0.08 -9.75 23.16
N SER A 141 0.44 -10.89 22.63
CA SER A 141 -0.20 -12.17 22.84
C SER A 141 -0.07 -12.61 24.30
N GLY A 142 -1.18 -12.72 24.99
CA GLY A 142 -1.29 -13.35 26.29
C GLY A 142 -2.74 -13.59 26.63
N GLU A 143 -3.09 -14.86 26.75
CA GLU A 143 -4.40 -15.45 27.10
C GLU A 143 -5.48 -15.44 26.00
N GLU A 144 -6.21 -16.57 25.89
CA GLU A 144 -7.18 -16.87 24.84
C GLU A 144 -8.47 -16.02 24.96
N LYS A 145 -8.39 -14.73 24.65
CA LYS A 145 -9.57 -13.90 24.47
C LYS A 145 -10.14 -14.08 23.06
N LYS A 146 -11.45 -14.05 22.93
CA LYS A 146 -12.11 -14.02 21.63
C LYS A 146 -11.72 -12.75 20.89
N LYS A 147 -11.22 -12.88 19.66
CA LYS A 147 -10.71 -11.74 18.88
C LYS A 147 -11.76 -11.20 17.95
N ILE A 148 -12.02 -9.90 18.04
CA ILE A 148 -12.83 -9.14 17.09
C ILE A 148 -11.87 -8.26 16.29
N SER A 149 -11.77 -8.52 14.98
CA SER A 149 -10.86 -7.76 14.10
C SER A 149 -11.65 -6.89 13.14
N VAL A 150 -11.48 -5.58 13.22
CA VAL A 150 -12.13 -4.62 12.32
C VAL A 150 -11.15 -4.17 11.24
N CYS A 151 -11.54 -4.31 9.98
CA CYS A 151 -10.73 -3.84 8.87
C CYS A 151 -10.70 -2.31 8.82
N VAL A 152 -9.51 -1.73 8.95
CA VAL A 152 -9.24 -0.29 8.81
C VAL A 152 -8.43 0.03 7.56
N GLY A 153 -8.37 -0.90 6.61
CA GLY A 153 -7.84 -0.64 5.27
C GLY A 153 -8.55 0.54 4.61
N THR A 154 -7.88 1.21 3.69
CA THR A 154 -8.31 2.50 3.15
C THR A 154 -9.76 2.52 2.67
N SER A 155 -10.21 1.48 1.96
CA SER A 155 -11.60 1.38 1.47
C SER A 155 -12.60 1.25 2.62
N CYS A 156 -12.33 0.39 3.60
CA CYS A 156 -13.18 0.23 4.78
C CYS A 156 -13.17 1.48 5.66
N PHE A 157 -12.02 2.17 5.76
CA PHE A 157 -11.89 3.42 6.50
C PHE A 157 -12.80 4.50 5.93
N VAL A 158 -12.78 4.71 4.61
CA VAL A 158 -13.66 5.67 3.92
C VAL A 158 -15.14 5.31 4.12
N LYS A 159 -15.47 4.02 4.18
CA LYS A 159 -16.82 3.52 4.47
C LYS A 159 -17.20 3.59 5.96
N GLY A 160 -16.34 4.13 6.83
CA GLY A 160 -16.65 4.42 8.23
C GLY A 160 -16.23 3.33 9.22
N SER A 161 -15.30 2.43 8.88
CA SER A 161 -14.81 1.38 9.80
C SER A 161 -14.21 1.92 11.09
N GLN A 162 -13.67 3.15 11.07
CA GLN A 162 -13.19 3.81 12.29
C GLN A 162 -14.32 4.05 13.30
N LYS A 163 -15.49 4.51 12.81
CA LYS A 163 -16.65 4.71 13.69
C LYS A 163 -17.14 3.37 14.25
N LEU A 164 -17.12 2.32 13.41
CA LEU A 164 -17.48 0.96 13.83
C LEU A 164 -16.52 0.46 14.91
N LEU A 165 -15.22 0.55 14.69
CA LEU A 165 -14.19 0.16 15.66
C LEU A 165 -14.38 0.86 17.01
N ASN A 166 -14.55 2.18 16.99
CA ASN A 166 -14.78 2.96 18.22
C ASN A 166 -16.06 2.54 18.95
N ARG A 167 -17.13 2.21 18.21
CA ARG A 167 -18.38 1.71 18.81
C ARG A 167 -18.19 0.34 19.45
N VAL A 168 -17.48 -0.57 18.79
CA VAL A 168 -17.19 -1.92 19.32
C VAL A 168 -16.34 -1.81 20.60
N VAL A 169 -15.26 -1.03 20.57
CA VAL A 169 -14.40 -0.81 21.74
C VAL A 169 -15.20 -0.23 22.90
N ARG A 170 -16.02 0.81 22.63
CA ARG A 170 -16.86 1.43 23.66
C ARG A 170 -17.89 0.45 24.25
N HIS A 171 -18.52 -0.35 23.39
CA HIS A 171 -19.51 -1.33 23.83
C HIS A 171 -18.88 -2.38 24.75
N ILE A 172 -17.76 -2.96 24.36
CA ILE A 172 -17.03 -3.95 25.16
C ILE A 172 -16.60 -3.34 26.51
N SER A 173 -16.16 -2.09 26.53
CA SER A 173 -15.78 -1.40 27.76
C SER A 173 -16.97 -1.12 28.67
N VAL A 174 -18.11 -0.68 28.10
CA VAL A 174 -19.33 -0.35 28.88
C VAL A 174 -19.99 -1.60 29.47
N GLU A 175 -20.02 -2.68 28.69
CA GLU A 175 -20.61 -3.97 29.12
C GLU A 175 -19.67 -4.81 30.00
N GLY A 176 -18.46 -4.33 30.29
CA GLY A 176 -17.49 -5.04 31.13
C GLY A 176 -16.89 -6.31 30.48
N LEU A 177 -16.96 -6.42 29.14
CA LEU A 177 -16.55 -7.62 28.39
C LEU A 177 -15.05 -7.60 28.01
N SER A 178 -14.27 -6.70 28.57
CA SER A 178 -12.84 -6.53 28.27
C SER A 178 -11.98 -7.75 28.62
N ASP A 179 -12.47 -8.61 29.51
CA ASP A 179 -11.77 -9.85 29.89
C ASP A 179 -12.07 -11.02 28.94
N GLU A 180 -13.17 -10.96 28.19
CA GLU A 180 -13.58 -12.01 27.26
C GLU A 180 -13.17 -11.70 25.81
N PHE A 181 -13.13 -10.42 25.45
CA PHE A 181 -12.90 -9.98 24.06
C PHE A 181 -11.69 -9.07 23.92
N GLU A 182 -10.92 -9.35 22.91
CA GLU A 182 -9.85 -8.47 22.40
C GLU A 182 -10.29 -7.84 21.09
N VAL A 183 -10.25 -6.50 21.00
CA VAL A 183 -10.55 -5.79 19.75
C VAL A 183 -9.26 -5.37 19.09
N SER A 184 -9.12 -5.76 17.83
CA SER A 184 -7.96 -5.42 17.03
C SER A 184 -8.36 -4.73 15.73
N ALA A 185 -7.46 -3.91 15.20
CA ALA A 185 -7.58 -3.34 13.86
C ALA A 185 -6.73 -4.14 12.89
N THR A 186 -7.30 -4.55 11.75
CA THR A 186 -6.55 -5.18 10.66
C THR A 186 -6.50 -4.26 9.44
N PHE A 187 -5.40 -4.30 8.68
CA PHE A 187 -5.20 -3.34 7.58
C PHE A 187 -5.90 -3.72 6.28
N CYS A 188 -6.17 -4.98 6.02
CA CYS A 188 -6.97 -5.39 4.86
C CYS A 188 -7.48 -6.81 5.02
N ALA A 189 -8.80 -6.99 4.92
CA ALA A 189 -9.46 -8.30 4.87
C ALA A 189 -9.88 -8.70 3.44
N GLU A 190 -9.51 -7.89 2.44
CA GLU A 190 -9.79 -8.09 1.00
C GLU A 190 -11.28 -8.25 0.63
N ASN A 191 -12.19 -7.83 1.50
CA ASN A 191 -13.64 -7.81 1.27
C ASN A 191 -14.14 -6.37 1.10
N CYS A 192 -13.47 -5.58 0.27
CA CYS A 192 -13.74 -4.14 0.11
C CYS A 192 -15.17 -3.85 -0.39
N ASP A 193 -15.75 -4.75 -1.18
CA ASP A 193 -17.11 -4.61 -1.73
C ASP A 193 -18.16 -4.69 -0.63
N LYS A 194 -17.92 -5.49 0.41
CA LYS A 194 -18.82 -5.75 1.54
C LYS A 194 -18.48 -4.92 2.79
N GLY A 195 -17.41 -4.13 2.73
CA GLY A 195 -16.95 -3.37 3.90
C GLY A 195 -17.94 -2.31 4.39
N PRO A 196 -17.80 -1.88 5.66
CA PRO A 196 -16.73 -2.24 6.60
C PRO A 196 -16.83 -3.69 7.09
N THR A 197 -15.69 -4.39 7.09
CA THR A 197 -15.61 -5.82 7.46
C THR A 197 -15.15 -5.96 8.92
N VAL A 198 -15.82 -6.85 9.65
CA VAL A 198 -15.50 -7.27 11.02
C VAL A 198 -15.19 -8.75 11.02
#